data_eb0d0c7e402d6210fddd591de29c0ece
#
_entry.id   eb0d0c7e402d6210fddd591de29c0ece
#
_cell.length_a   1.000
_cell.length_b   1.000
_cell.length_c   1.000
_cell.angle_alpha   90.00
_cell.angle_beta   90.00
_cell.angle_gamma   90.00
#
_symmetry.space_group_name_H-M   'P 1'
#
loop_
_entity.id
_entity.type
_entity.pdbx_description
1 polymer ?
#
loop_
_entity_poly.entity_id
_entity_poly.type
_entity_poly.pdbx_seq_one_letter_code
_entity_poly.pdbx_strand_id
1 'polypeptide(L)'
;MSTQWKRRQSIIAKENKRHKQVVSEQLSDSCKETIRSGSYLGKKGYTIPRELLSESEQEFLHKDLFVKPVSIGPSYGLPGAEDEGAFPVYRENAKKIYIPRFYGLERYGLPERSEITEGENINVNFPKPLRDYQDKIVDVYMNHISQPICSESDKKGNGGILEVPCGRGKTVLSLKIISLLQK
;
A
#
# COMPACT_ATOMS: atom_id res chain seq x y z
N MET A 1 -1.59 3.45 26.55
CA MET A 1 -0.82 3.82 25.36
C MET A 1 0.11 4.97 25.69
N SER A 2 1.42 4.84 25.45
CA SER A 2 2.40 5.85 25.85
C SER A 2 2.25 7.13 25.02
N THR A 3 2.54 8.28 25.64
CA THR A 3 2.52 9.60 25.02
C THR A 3 3.41 9.67 23.78
N GLN A 4 4.49 8.92 23.77
CA GLN A 4 5.43 8.78 22.67
C GLN A 4 4.79 8.11 21.44
N TRP A 5 3.96 7.08 21.62
CA TRP A 5 3.24 6.41 20.55
C TRP A 5 2.23 7.34 19.87
N LYS A 6 1.44 8.09 20.65
CA LYS A 6 0.49 9.09 20.11
C LYS A 6 1.19 10.18 19.30
N ARG A 7 2.34 10.68 19.78
CA ARG A 7 3.14 11.69 19.08
C ARG A 7 3.68 11.17 17.74
N ARG A 8 4.13 9.92 17.71
CA ARG A 8 4.60 9.25 16.49
C ARG A 8 3.49 9.09 15.47
N GLN A 9 2.31 8.61 15.87
CA GLN A 9 1.14 8.49 14.98
C GLN A 9 0.70 9.85 14.42
N SER A 10 0.75 10.91 15.21
CA SER A 10 0.44 12.27 14.75
C SER A 10 1.44 12.78 13.70
N ILE A 11 2.72 12.47 13.83
CA ILE A 11 3.75 12.85 12.85
C ILE A 11 3.53 12.09 11.55
N ILE A 12 3.37 10.78 11.60
CA ILE A 12 3.10 9.92 10.44
C ILE A 12 1.82 10.37 9.72
N ALA A 13 0.75 10.68 10.45
CA ALA A 13 -0.49 11.16 9.87
C ALA A 13 -0.35 12.51 9.15
N LYS A 14 0.49 13.43 9.69
CA LYS A 14 0.79 14.72 9.06
C LYS A 14 1.64 14.56 7.81
N GLU A 15 2.65 13.69 7.84
CA GLU A 15 3.49 13.38 6.68
C GLU A 15 2.68 12.71 5.57
N ASN A 16 1.83 11.73 5.89
CA ASN A 16 0.94 11.08 4.94
C ASN A 16 -0.06 12.08 4.32
N LYS A 17 -0.60 13.03 5.11
CA LYS A 17 -1.49 14.07 4.59
C LYS A 17 -0.77 15.04 3.66
N ARG A 18 0.47 15.40 3.98
CA ARG A 18 1.32 16.27 3.16
C ARG A 18 1.70 15.58 1.86
N HIS A 19 2.07 14.30 1.92
CA HIS A 19 2.37 13.45 0.77
C HIS A 19 1.14 13.33 -0.15
N LYS A 20 -0.05 13.07 0.40
CA LYS A 20 -1.31 13.05 -0.35
C LYS A 20 -1.55 14.33 -1.14
N GLN A 21 -1.33 15.49 -0.54
CA GLN A 21 -1.51 16.77 -1.21
C GLN A 21 -0.54 16.95 -2.37
N VAL A 22 0.75 16.69 -2.18
CA VAL A 22 1.78 16.80 -3.21
C VAL A 22 1.53 15.85 -4.38
N VAL A 23 1.05 14.64 -4.11
CA VAL A 23 0.75 13.63 -5.13
C VAL A 23 -0.49 14.01 -5.97
N SER A 24 -1.46 14.72 -5.40
CA SER A 24 -2.71 15.06 -6.11
C SER A 24 -2.62 16.31 -6.98
N GLU A 25 -1.72 17.26 -6.66
CA GLU A 25 -1.74 18.61 -7.25
C GLU A 25 -0.97 18.77 -8.57
N GLN A 26 -0.17 17.81 -9.01
CA GLN A 26 0.80 18.02 -10.10
C GLN A 26 0.45 17.43 -11.48
N LEU A 27 -0.61 16.66 -11.60
CA LEU A 27 -0.98 16.06 -12.89
C LEU A 27 -2.33 16.59 -13.39
N SER A 28 -2.40 16.95 -14.68
CA SER A 28 -3.69 17.27 -15.30
C SER A 28 -4.57 16.03 -15.41
N ASP A 29 -5.88 16.21 -15.33
CA ASP A 29 -6.82 15.08 -15.38
C ASP A 29 -6.75 14.32 -16.72
N SER A 30 -6.45 15.02 -17.82
CA SER A 30 -6.22 14.38 -19.12
C SER A 30 -4.99 13.46 -19.13
N CYS A 31 -3.90 13.87 -18.48
CA CYS A 31 -2.70 13.01 -18.34
C CYS A 31 -2.99 11.79 -17.46
N LYS A 32 -3.71 11.98 -16.34
CA LYS A 32 -4.12 10.86 -15.49
C LYS A 32 -4.95 9.84 -16.27
N GLU A 33 -5.91 10.32 -17.05
CA GLU A 33 -6.76 9.46 -17.87
C GLU A 33 -5.97 8.67 -18.93
N THR A 34 -5.04 9.31 -19.61
CA THR A 34 -4.16 8.65 -20.60
C THR A 34 -3.32 7.57 -19.95
N ILE A 35 -2.72 7.86 -18.78
CA ILE A 35 -1.93 6.88 -18.04
C ILE A 35 -2.82 5.75 -17.53
N ARG A 36 -3.99 6.06 -16.97
CA ARG A 36 -4.96 5.09 -16.45
C ARG A 36 -5.41 4.09 -17.51
N SER A 37 -5.80 4.58 -18.68
CA SER A 37 -6.33 3.74 -19.79
C SER A 37 -5.28 2.78 -20.35
N GLY A 38 -4.01 3.20 -20.42
CA GLY A 38 -2.91 2.34 -20.90
C GLY A 38 -2.23 1.48 -19.84
N SER A 39 -2.55 1.69 -18.56
CA SER A 39 -1.98 0.95 -17.44
C SER A 39 -2.77 -0.31 -17.09
N TYR A 40 -2.21 -1.15 -16.21
CA TYR A 40 -2.91 -2.32 -15.69
C TYR A 40 -2.41 -2.73 -14.31
N LEU A 41 -3.25 -3.45 -13.56
CA LEU A 41 -2.84 -4.10 -12.33
C LEU A 41 -2.28 -5.48 -12.63
N GLY A 42 -1.05 -5.75 -12.18
CA GLY A 42 -0.39 -7.04 -12.36
C GLY A 42 0.23 -7.56 -11.06
N LYS A 43 0.85 -8.74 -11.12
CA LYS A 43 1.54 -9.35 -9.97
C LYS A 43 2.66 -8.48 -9.39
N LYS A 44 3.23 -7.57 -10.18
CA LYS A 44 4.31 -6.65 -9.76
C LYS A 44 3.79 -5.31 -9.23
N GLY A 45 2.47 -5.12 -9.15
CA GLY A 45 1.83 -3.88 -8.73
C GLY A 45 1.11 -3.16 -9.87
N TYR A 46 1.04 -1.84 -9.80
CA TYR A 46 0.50 -0.98 -10.84
C TYR A 46 1.55 -0.82 -11.94
N THR A 47 1.21 -1.24 -13.14
CA THR A 47 2.14 -1.31 -14.28
C THR A 47 1.81 -0.27 -15.32
N ILE A 48 2.77 0.59 -15.64
CA ILE A 48 2.61 1.70 -16.58
C ILE A 48 3.61 1.53 -17.73
N PRO A 49 3.17 1.56 -19.01
CA PRO A 49 4.06 1.70 -20.15
C PRO A 49 4.82 3.03 -20.07
N ARG A 50 6.14 3.02 -20.24
CA ARG A 50 6.98 4.22 -20.11
C ARG A 50 6.65 5.29 -21.15
N GLU A 51 6.16 4.88 -22.31
CA GLU A 51 5.72 5.77 -23.40
C GLU A 51 4.54 6.69 -23.03
N LEU A 52 3.76 6.33 -21.99
CA LEU A 52 2.66 7.14 -21.48
C LEU A 52 3.10 8.18 -20.44
N LEU A 53 4.33 8.07 -19.95
CA LEU A 53 4.86 8.96 -18.93
C LEU A 53 5.75 10.03 -19.57
N SER A 54 5.47 11.30 -19.27
CA SER A 54 6.41 12.39 -19.57
C SER A 54 7.72 12.23 -18.78
N GLU A 55 8.80 12.84 -19.26
CA GLU A 55 10.08 12.83 -18.54
C GLU A 55 9.94 13.38 -17.12
N SER A 56 9.19 14.48 -16.97
CA SER A 56 8.93 15.08 -15.65
C SER A 56 8.19 14.15 -14.70
N GLU A 57 7.24 13.35 -15.21
CA GLU A 57 6.51 12.38 -14.40
C GLU A 57 7.38 11.17 -14.03
N GLN A 58 8.25 10.72 -14.92
CA GLN A 58 9.22 9.67 -14.61
C GLN A 58 10.19 10.12 -13.50
N GLU A 59 10.74 11.33 -13.61
CA GLU A 59 11.60 11.92 -12.58
C GLU A 59 10.88 12.07 -11.24
N PHE A 60 9.63 12.50 -11.27
CA PHE A 60 8.81 12.60 -10.08
C PHE A 60 8.64 11.23 -9.41
N LEU A 61 8.26 10.19 -10.16
CA LEU A 61 8.09 8.84 -9.63
C LEU A 61 9.41 8.28 -9.05
N HIS A 62 10.52 8.52 -9.73
CA HIS A 62 11.84 8.09 -9.25
C HIS A 62 12.21 8.76 -7.93
N LYS A 63 11.92 10.04 -7.78
CA LYS A 63 12.21 10.82 -6.57
C LYS A 63 11.28 10.43 -5.41
N ASP A 64 9.98 10.36 -5.69
CA ASP A 64 8.96 10.12 -4.66
C ASP A 64 8.96 8.70 -4.13
N LEU A 65 9.27 7.73 -5.01
CA LEU A 65 9.38 6.31 -4.67
C LEU A 65 10.79 5.86 -4.28
N PHE A 66 11.71 6.81 -4.07
CA PHE A 66 13.01 6.54 -3.47
C PHE A 66 12.96 6.82 -1.98
N VAL A 67 12.70 5.79 -1.19
CA VAL A 67 12.36 5.90 0.23
C VAL A 67 13.58 5.79 1.12
N LYS A 68 13.73 6.74 2.04
CA LYS A 68 14.72 6.68 3.13
C LYS A 68 14.05 6.14 4.39
N PRO A 69 14.61 5.09 5.02
CA PRO A 69 14.12 4.63 6.32
C PRO A 69 14.25 5.74 7.37
N VAL A 70 13.18 5.98 8.13
CA VAL A 70 13.24 6.92 9.26
C VAL A 70 13.95 6.23 10.42
N SER A 71 15.18 6.63 10.71
CA SER A 71 15.88 6.18 11.89
C SER A 71 15.21 6.71 13.17
N ILE A 72 14.73 5.80 14.02
CA ILE A 72 14.01 6.12 15.28
C ILE A 72 14.95 5.91 16.47
N GLY A 73 16.14 6.40 16.40
CA GLY A 73 17.10 6.34 17.50
C GLY A 73 17.93 7.61 17.58
N PRO A 74 18.58 7.86 18.74
CA PRO A 74 19.63 8.87 18.76
C PRO A 74 20.68 8.42 17.73
N SER A 75 20.89 9.27 16.72
CA SER A 75 21.99 9.11 15.78
C SER A 75 23.28 9.19 16.59
N TYR A 76 23.87 8.05 16.90
CA TYR A 76 25.25 8.01 17.40
C TYR A 76 26.13 8.40 16.21
N GLY A 77 26.35 9.71 16.12
CA GLY A 77 27.01 10.44 15.05
C GLY A 77 28.28 9.78 14.49
N LEU A 78 28.10 8.94 13.52
CA LEU A 78 29.12 8.66 12.52
C LEU A 78 28.87 9.63 11.36
N PRO A 79 29.78 10.58 11.11
CA PRO A 79 29.68 11.47 9.95
C PRO A 79 29.75 10.61 8.68
N GLY A 80 28.73 10.66 7.84
CA GLY A 80 28.68 9.93 6.56
C GLY A 80 27.58 8.86 6.44
N ALA A 81 26.81 8.56 7.50
CA ALA A 81 25.72 7.58 7.46
C ALA A 81 24.39 8.12 6.90
N GLU A 82 24.37 9.33 6.36
CA GLU A 82 23.11 9.99 5.96
C GLU A 82 22.46 9.38 4.70
N ASP A 83 23.21 8.65 3.88
CA ASP A 83 22.70 8.04 2.65
C ASP A 83 22.65 6.50 2.66
N GLU A 84 23.14 5.85 3.71
CA GLU A 84 23.07 4.40 3.83
C GLU A 84 21.65 3.95 4.17
N GLY A 85 20.97 3.35 3.21
CA GLY A 85 19.68 2.69 3.41
C GLY A 85 18.51 3.21 2.58
N ALA A 86 18.70 4.25 1.77
CA ALA A 86 17.67 4.65 0.81
C ALA A 86 17.57 3.62 -0.34
N PHE A 87 16.33 3.27 -0.73
CA PHE A 87 16.09 2.28 -1.77
C PHE A 87 14.84 2.61 -2.58
N PRO A 88 14.79 2.21 -3.87
CA PRO A 88 13.62 2.38 -4.69
C PRO A 88 12.54 1.36 -4.30
N VAL A 89 11.30 1.82 -4.14
CA VAL A 89 10.12 0.96 -3.97
C VAL A 89 9.37 0.74 -5.28
N TYR A 90 10.00 1.06 -6.40
CA TYR A 90 9.54 0.76 -7.75
C TYR A 90 10.50 -0.22 -8.44
N ARG A 91 10.04 -0.80 -9.53
CA ARG A 91 10.88 -1.56 -10.47
C ARG A 91 10.62 -1.07 -11.88
N GLU A 92 11.61 -1.16 -12.75
CA GLU A 92 11.46 -0.76 -14.13
C GLU A 92 12.26 -1.64 -15.09
N ASN A 93 11.88 -1.57 -16.35
CA ASN A 93 12.64 -2.08 -17.48
C ASN A 93 12.58 -1.06 -18.64
N ALA A 94 13.14 -1.39 -19.79
CA ALA A 94 13.16 -0.48 -20.94
C ALA A 94 11.77 0.00 -21.40
N LYS A 95 10.69 -0.77 -21.15
CA LYS A 95 9.34 -0.51 -21.68
C LYS A 95 8.32 -0.14 -20.61
N LYS A 96 8.53 -0.52 -19.35
CA LYS A 96 7.50 -0.43 -18.29
C LYS A 96 8.12 -0.03 -16.96
N ILE A 97 7.33 0.70 -16.16
CA ILE A 97 7.60 0.94 -14.75
C ILE A 97 6.52 0.24 -13.91
N TYR A 98 6.93 -0.35 -12.79
CA TYR A 98 6.09 -1.06 -11.84
C TYR A 98 6.15 -0.34 -10.50
N ILE A 99 5.03 0.21 -10.06
CA ILE A 99 4.93 0.97 -8.82
C ILE A 99 4.01 0.26 -7.83
N PRO A 100 4.07 0.59 -6.53
CA PRO A 100 3.18 0.00 -5.54
C PRO A 100 1.72 0.18 -5.95
N ARG A 101 0.92 -0.89 -5.79
CA ARG A 101 -0.47 -0.93 -6.23
C ARG A 101 -1.29 0.26 -5.75
N PHE A 102 -1.31 0.50 -4.44
CA PHE A 102 -2.14 1.55 -3.85
C PHE A 102 -1.63 2.96 -4.15
N TYR A 103 -0.33 3.13 -4.33
CA TYR A 103 0.25 4.38 -4.81
C TYR A 103 -0.26 4.73 -6.22
N GLY A 104 -0.22 3.75 -7.13
CA GLY A 104 -0.74 3.93 -8.49
C GLY A 104 -2.24 4.19 -8.54
N LEU A 105 -3.02 3.48 -7.72
CA LEU A 105 -4.47 3.69 -7.60
C LEU A 105 -4.81 5.09 -7.06
N GLU A 106 -4.06 5.60 -6.10
CA GLU A 106 -4.27 6.93 -5.54
C GLU A 106 -3.87 8.05 -6.52
N ARG A 107 -2.78 7.85 -7.28
CA ARG A 107 -2.25 8.86 -8.19
C ARG A 107 -2.99 8.93 -9.52
N TYR A 108 -3.30 7.78 -10.12
CA TYR A 108 -3.86 7.68 -11.48
C TYR A 108 -5.28 7.10 -11.52
N GLY A 109 -5.76 6.54 -10.43
CA GLY A 109 -7.05 5.85 -10.39
C GLY A 109 -6.99 4.38 -10.76
N LEU A 110 -8.14 3.72 -10.79
CA LEU A 110 -8.26 2.30 -11.08
C LEU A 110 -8.15 2.07 -12.60
N PRO A 111 -7.16 1.30 -13.08
CA PRO A 111 -7.04 0.99 -14.50
C PRO A 111 -8.14 0.01 -14.93
N GLU A 112 -8.52 0.08 -16.21
CA GLU A 112 -9.55 -0.78 -16.77
C GLU A 112 -9.13 -2.26 -16.79
N ARG A 113 -7.83 -2.51 -17.06
CA ARG A 113 -7.28 -3.85 -17.17
C ARG A 113 -6.66 -4.33 -15.86
N SER A 114 -7.01 -5.55 -15.45
CA SER A 114 -6.36 -6.24 -14.34
C SER A 114 -5.93 -7.64 -14.80
N GLU A 115 -4.66 -7.96 -14.55
CA GLU A 115 -4.06 -9.29 -14.74
C GLU A 115 -3.91 -10.04 -13.39
N ILE A 116 -4.49 -9.49 -12.32
CA ILE A 116 -4.53 -10.16 -11.02
C ILE A 116 -5.64 -11.20 -11.06
N THR A 117 -5.27 -12.44 -10.83
CA THR A 117 -6.24 -13.54 -10.70
C THR A 117 -6.97 -13.44 -9.36
N GLU A 118 -8.23 -13.82 -9.33
CA GLU A 118 -9.02 -13.80 -8.09
C GLU A 118 -8.55 -14.82 -7.04
N GLY A 119 -7.66 -15.72 -7.40
CA GLY A 119 -7.22 -16.84 -6.58
C GLY A 119 -8.15 -18.06 -6.71
N GLU A 120 -7.71 -19.19 -6.18
CA GLU A 120 -8.49 -20.42 -6.13
C GLU A 120 -9.24 -20.50 -4.80
N ASN A 121 -10.46 -21.02 -4.85
CA ASN A 121 -11.23 -21.24 -3.63
C ASN A 121 -10.61 -22.38 -2.83
N ILE A 122 -10.43 -22.17 -1.53
CA ILE A 122 -9.98 -23.18 -0.58
C ILE A 122 -11.10 -23.46 0.43
N ASN A 123 -11.29 -24.74 0.79
CA ASN A 123 -12.24 -25.10 1.84
C ASN A 123 -11.49 -25.29 3.16
N VAL A 124 -11.28 -24.20 3.89
CA VAL A 124 -10.60 -24.20 5.17
C VAL A 124 -11.56 -23.80 6.27
N ASN A 125 -11.71 -24.67 7.27
CA ASN A 125 -12.50 -24.38 8.44
C ASN A 125 -11.61 -24.02 9.64
N PHE A 126 -12.01 -23.03 10.42
CA PHE A 126 -11.35 -22.64 11.66
C PHE A 126 -12.25 -23.01 12.85
N PRO A 127 -12.01 -24.20 13.48
CA PRO A 127 -12.97 -24.80 14.40
C PRO A 127 -12.97 -24.20 15.81
N LYS A 128 -11.92 -23.45 16.18
CA LYS A 128 -11.79 -22.90 17.54
C LYS A 128 -12.33 -21.49 17.64
N PRO A 129 -13.04 -21.12 18.74
CA PRO A 129 -13.46 -19.76 18.98
C PRO A 129 -12.22 -18.86 19.21
N LEU A 130 -12.32 -17.64 18.77
CA LEU A 130 -11.37 -16.60 19.09
C LEU A 130 -11.64 -16.04 20.49
N ARG A 131 -10.69 -15.27 21.03
CA ARG A 131 -10.93 -14.45 22.21
C ARG A 131 -11.62 -13.15 21.80
N ASP A 132 -12.43 -12.57 22.70
CA ASP A 132 -13.25 -11.37 22.40
C ASP A 132 -12.50 -10.23 21.71
N TYR A 133 -11.25 -9.98 22.13
CA TYR A 133 -10.43 -8.95 21.49
C TYR A 133 -9.92 -9.35 20.10
N GLN A 134 -9.77 -10.65 19.83
CA GLN A 134 -9.35 -11.17 18.53
C GLN A 134 -10.49 -11.09 17.52
N ASP A 135 -11.72 -11.39 17.94
CA ASP A 135 -12.90 -11.23 17.08
C ASP A 135 -13.02 -9.77 16.61
N LYS A 136 -12.90 -8.81 17.53
CA LYS A 136 -12.91 -7.37 17.17
C LYS A 136 -11.85 -6.98 16.15
N ILE A 137 -10.64 -7.55 16.25
CA ILE A 137 -9.55 -7.28 15.30
C ILE A 137 -9.89 -7.85 13.92
N VAL A 138 -10.42 -9.08 13.88
CA VAL A 138 -10.84 -9.73 12.63
C VAL A 138 -11.96 -8.95 11.97
N ASP A 139 -12.99 -8.55 12.73
CA ASP A 139 -14.12 -7.77 12.21
C ASP A 139 -13.68 -6.45 11.59
N VAL A 140 -12.81 -5.70 12.28
CA VAL A 140 -12.26 -4.43 11.74
C VAL A 140 -11.49 -4.66 10.44
N TYR A 141 -10.68 -5.72 10.39
CA TYR A 141 -9.92 -6.04 9.18
C TYR A 141 -10.82 -6.47 8.04
N MET A 142 -11.75 -7.39 8.28
CA MET A 142 -12.71 -7.87 7.27
C MET A 142 -13.56 -6.75 6.71
N ASN A 143 -14.05 -5.86 7.56
CA ASN A 143 -14.79 -4.67 7.15
C ASN A 143 -13.94 -3.76 6.25
N HIS A 144 -12.66 -3.55 6.61
CA HIS A 144 -11.74 -2.72 5.81
C HIS A 144 -11.50 -3.29 4.41
N ILE A 145 -11.18 -4.57 4.32
CA ILE A 145 -10.89 -5.21 3.02
C ILE A 145 -12.13 -5.40 2.14
N SER A 146 -13.33 -5.34 2.74
CA SER A 146 -14.61 -5.43 2.01
C SER A 146 -15.06 -4.09 1.41
N GLN A 147 -14.35 -3.00 1.70
CA GLN A 147 -14.65 -1.69 1.13
C GLN A 147 -14.19 -1.58 -0.33
N PRO A 148 -14.76 -0.68 -1.12
CA PRO A 148 -14.28 -0.38 -2.46
C PRO A 148 -12.80 0.02 -2.46
N ILE A 149 -12.08 -0.34 -3.52
CA ILE A 149 -10.66 -0.01 -3.70
C ILE A 149 -10.45 1.51 -3.82
N CYS A 150 -11.37 2.17 -4.49
CA CYS A 150 -11.45 3.63 -4.58
C CYS A 150 -12.91 4.06 -4.63
N SER A 151 -13.17 5.36 -4.43
CA SER A 151 -14.52 5.93 -4.35
C SER A 151 -15.40 5.69 -5.60
N GLU A 152 -14.77 5.45 -6.76
CA GLU A 152 -15.46 5.27 -8.05
C GLU A 152 -15.55 3.79 -8.48
N SER A 153 -15.20 2.86 -7.60
CA SER A 153 -15.09 1.45 -7.95
C SER A 153 -15.98 0.55 -7.10
N ASP A 154 -16.75 -0.31 -7.75
CA ASP A 154 -17.44 -1.42 -7.10
C ASP A 154 -16.50 -2.59 -6.73
N LYS A 155 -15.24 -2.57 -7.23
CA LYS A 155 -14.25 -3.60 -6.90
C LYS A 155 -13.81 -3.47 -5.46
N LYS A 156 -13.95 -4.54 -4.70
CA LYS A 156 -13.52 -4.66 -3.30
C LYS A 156 -12.11 -5.24 -3.20
N GLY A 157 -11.43 -5.02 -2.10
CA GLY A 157 -10.13 -5.64 -1.86
C GLY A 157 -9.02 -4.67 -1.45
N ASN A 158 -9.29 -3.87 -0.44
CA ASN A 158 -8.26 -3.05 0.21
C ASN A 158 -7.21 -3.93 0.89
N GLY A 159 -6.00 -3.42 1.03
CA GLY A 159 -4.94 -4.03 1.81
C GLY A 159 -4.69 -3.26 3.09
N GLY A 160 -3.99 -3.89 4.04
CA GLY A 160 -3.65 -3.24 5.29
C GLY A 160 -2.61 -4.00 6.07
N ILE A 161 -2.07 -3.36 7.10
CA ILE A 161 -1.15 -3.96 8.07
C ILE A 161 -1.87 -4.09 9.40
N LEU A 162 -1.94 -5.31 9.93
CA LEU A 162 -2.42 -5.58 11.29
C LEU A 162 -1.27 -5.39 12.28
N GLU A 163 -1.28 -4.28 13.01
CA GLU A 163 -0.34 -4.05 14.11
C GLU A 163 -0.90 -4.67 15.40
N VAL A 164 -0.41 -5.85 15.74
CA VAL A 164 -0.83 -6.60 16.93
C VAL A 164 0.40 -6.86 17.83
N PRO A 165 0.35 -6.58 19.13
CA PRO A 165 1.45 -6.82 20.05
C PRO A 165 1.91 -8.29 20.07
N CYS A 166 3.16 -8.51 20.49
CA CYS A 166 3.70 -9.86 20.66
C CYS A 166 2.85 -10.67 21.66
N GLY A 167 2.70 -11.98 21.43
CA GLY A 167 1.91 -12.87 22.29
C GLY A 167 0.39 -12.78 22.14
N ARG A 168 -0.15 -11.85 21.34
CA ARG A 168 -1.60 -11.66 21.16
C ARG A 168 -2.22 -12.53 20.05
N GLY A 169 -1.48 -13.50 19.52
CA GLY A 169 -2.01 -14.50 18.59
C GLY A 169 -2.11 -14.04 17.13
N LYS A 170 -1.10 -13.33 16.61
CA LYS A 170 -1.04 -12.92 15.19
C LYS A 170 -1.33 -14.06 14.21
N THR A 171 -0.69 -15.21 14.42
CA THR A 171 -0.89 -16.40 13.58
C THR A 171 -2.35 -16.90 13.61
N VAL A 172 -2.95 -16.90 14.81
CA VAL A 172 -4.36 -17.31 14.98
C VAL A 172 -5.30 -16.38 14.21
N LEU A 173 -5.07 -15.07 14.31
CA LEU A 173 -5.83 -14.05 13.56
C LEU A 173 -5.70 -14.27 12.05
N SER A 174 -4.48 -14.49 11.55
CA SER A 174 -4.23 -14.74 10.12
C SER A 174 -4.96 -15.99 9.63
N LEU A 175 -4.89 -17.09 10.37
CA LEU A 175 -5.60 -18.33 10.01
C LEU A 175 -7.13 -18.15 10.01
N LYS A 176 -7.67 -17.40 10.96
CA LYS A 176 -9.10 -17.06 10.99
C LYS A 176 -9.48 -16.22 9.77
N ILE A 177 -8.71 -15.20 9.43
CA ILE A 177 -8.94 -14.35 8.25
C ILE A 177 -8.91 -15.19 6.97
N ILE A 178 -7.93 -16.08 6.79
CA ILE A 178 -7.86 -17.01 5.65
C ILE A 178 -9.12 -17.86 5.57
N SER A 179 -9.57 -18.40 6.71
CA SER A 179 -10.79 -19.22 6.75
C SER A 179 -12.08 -18.47 6.41
N LEU A 180 -12.10 -17.14 6.60
CA LEU A 180 -13.24 -16.30 6.23
C LEU A 180 -13.18 -15.88 4.76
N LEU A 181 -11.98 -15.65 4.24
CA LEU A 181 -11.78 -15.27 2.84
C LEU A 181 -12.00 -16.44 1.87
N GLN A 182 -11.71 -17.66 2.30
CA GLN A 182 -11.83 -18.90 1.50
C GLN A 182 -11.00 -18.86 0.19
N LYS A 183 -9.90 -18.11 0.19
CA LYS A 183 -9.02 -17.93 -0.97
C LYS A 183 -7.54 -17.95 -0.57
#